data_ae82756b2fb2714f7e21fd703fc92e40
#
_entry.id   ae82756b2fb2714f7e21fd703fc92e40
#
_cell.length_a   1.000
_cell.length_b   1.000
_cell.length_c   1.000
_cell.angle_alpha   90.00
_cell.angle_beta   90.00
_cell.angle_gamma   90.00
#
_symmetry.space_group_name_H-M   'P 1'
#
loop_
_entity.id
_entity.type
_entity.pdbx_description
1 polymer ?
#
loop_
_entity_poly.entity_id
_entity_poly.type
_entity_poly.pdbx_seq_one_letter_code
_entity_poly.pdbx_strand_id
1 'polypeptide(L)'
;GMSFPLSVGASSLLFNGRPTPDSVSHILETYQPTVYYGVPTLFAALLHKWETDGAAPQVPLRCCTSAGEALPAEIGRKWRDLMGIDIIDGVGSTEMLHIFLSNRPGDVQYGTSGTAVPGYEVRLVDEDGAEVSTGVVGELLVRGGSAAADYWNQRDKTRRTFEGEWTRTGDKYERTAAGRFIYCGRTDDMFKVSGIWVSPFEIEQ
;
A
#
# COMPACT_ATOMS: atom_id res chain seq x y z
N GLY A 1 4.53 11.35 5.35
CA GLY A 1 3.64 12.44 5.73
C GLY A 1 4.32 13.78 6.02
N MET A 2 5.58 13.83 6.47
CA MET A 2 6.24 15.10 6.83
C MET A 2 7.15 15.67 5.74
N SER A 3 8.10 14.87 5.26
CA SER A 3 9.18 15.36 4.40
C SER A 3 8.68 15.97 3.09
N PHE A 4 7.77 15.29 2.41
CA PHE A 4 7.24 15.77 1.13
C PHE A 4 6.45 17.08 1.26
N PRO A 5 5.44 17.21 2.16
CA PRO A 5 4.76 18.50 2.33
C PRO A 5 5.72 19.64 2.63
N LEU A 6 6.68 19.44 3.54
CA LEU A 6 7.66 20.46 3.89
C LEU A 6 8.55 20.85 2.71
N SER A 7 8.96 19.91 1.86
CA SER A 7 9.81 20.18 0.69
C SER A 7 9.14 21.06 -0.37
N VAL A 8 7.82 21.13 -0.39
CA VAL A 8 7.02 21.95 -1.32
C VAL A 8 6.35 23.15 -0.62
N GLY A 9 6.72 23.45 0.62
CA GLY A 9 6.18 24.58 1.38
C GLY A 9 4.74 24.37 1.86
N ALA A 10 4.25 23.13 1.89
CA ALA A 10 2.92 22.81 2.39
C ALA A 10 2.93 22.62 3.91
N SER A 11 1.76 22.83 4.53
CA SER A 11 1.54 22.57 5.95
C SER A 11 1.18 21.10 6.17
N SER A 12 1.59 20.53 7.30
CA SER A 12 1.17 19.21 7.75
C SER A 12 0.53 19.28 9.12
N LEU A 13 -0.65 18.69 9.25
CA LEU A 13 -1.28 18.49 10.55
C LEU A 13 -0.75 17.17 11.14
N LEU A 14 -0.10 17.26 12.29
CA LEU A 14 0.39 16.09 13.03
C LEU A 14 -0.52 15.85 14.24
N PHE A 15 -1.24 14.74 14.20
CA PHE A 15 -2.13 14.36 15.29
C PHE A 15 -1.38 13.48 16.29
N ASN A 16 -1.36 13.89 17.56
CA ASN A 16 -0.62 13.19 18.64
C ASN A 16 -1.45 12.17 19.40
N GLY A 17 -2.73 12.03 19.09
CA GLY A 17 -3.65 11.05 19.68
C GLY A 17 -3.76 9.77 18.88
N ARG A 18 -4.52 8.81 19.42
CA ARG A 18 -4.93 7.63 18.65
C ARG A 18 -5.95 8.08 17.58
N PRO A 19 -5.72 7.81 16.29
CA PRO A 19 -6.69 8.14 15.26
C PRO A 19 -7.93 7.25 15.40
N THR A 20 -9.05 7.88 15.76
CA THR A 20 -10.37 7.25 15.78
C THR A 20 -11.24 7.89 14.68
N PRO A 21 -12.31 7.23 14.21
CA PRO A 21 -13.22 7.82 13.23
C PRO A 21 -13.74 9.21 13.66
N ASP A 22 -14.07 9.39 14.95
CA ASP A 22 -14.55 10.66 15.49
C ASP A 22 -13.47 11.74 15.44
N SER A 23 -12.26 11.44 15.92
CA SER A 23 -11.16 12.41 15.94
C SER A 23 -10.73 12.80 14.51
N VAL A 24 -10.71 11.84 13.59
CA VAL A 24 -10.34 12.10 12.19
C VAL A 24 -11.43 12.89 11.48
N SER A 25 -12.72 12.58 11.66
CA SER A 25 -13.83 13.35 11.11
C SER A 25 -13.77 14.81 11.60
N HIS A 26 -13.57 15.01 12.90
CA HIS A 26 -13.40 16.35 13.48
C HIS A 26 -12.22 17.13 12.89
N ILE A 27 -11.07 16.43 12.68
CA ILE A 27 -9.89 17.02 12.03
C ILE A 27 -10.18 17.44 10.59
N LEU A 28 -10.83 16.55 9.83
CA LEU A 28 -11.20 16.82 8.44
C LEU A 28 -12.13 18.05 8.34
N GLU A 29 -13.13 18.13 9.21
CA GLU A 29 -14.07 19.27 9.27
C GLU A 29 -13.41 20.57 9.70
N THR A 30 -12.55 20.52 10.72
CA THR A 30 -11.97 21.72 11.33
C THR A 30 -10.84 22.31 10.48
N TYR A 31 -9.96 21.48 9.96
CA TYR A 31 -8.74 21.91 9.27
C TYR A 31 -8.83 21.87 7.76
N GLN A 32 -9.88 21.27 7.20
CA GLN A 32 -10.15 21.25 5.76
C GLN A 32 -8.93 20.88 4.91
N PRO A 33 -8.26 19.74 5.18
CA PRO A 33 -7.06 19.35 4.44
C PRO A 33 -7.40 19.04 2.98
N THR A 34 -6.41 19.21 2.10
CA THR A 34 -6.52 18.86 0.68
C THR A 34 -5.94 17.49 0.35
N VAL A 35 -5.13 16.93 1.26
CA VAL A 35 -4.53 15.60 1.13
C VAL A 35 -4.72 14.85 2.45
N TYR A 36 -5.17 13.60 2.36
CA TYR A 36 -5.33 12.72 3.50
C TYR A 36 -4.51 11.44 3.31
N TYR A 37 -3.65 11.15 4.30
CA TYR A 37 -2.87 9.92 4.38
C TYR A 37 -3.52 9.01 5.42
N GLY A 38 -4.08 7.90 4.99
CA GLY A 38 -4.76 6.94 5.85
C GLY A 38 -4.24 5.52 5.70
N VAL A 39 -4.89 4.61 6.40
CA VAL A 39 -4.72 3.16 6.27
C VAL A 39 -6.07 2.52 5.99
N PRO A 40 -6.15 1.34 5.34
CA PRO A 40 -7.41 0.70 4.95
C PRO A 40 -8.42 0.56 6.08
N THR A 41 -7.97 0.10 7.24
CA THR A 41 -8.81 -0.06 8.43
C THR A 41 -9.47 1.24 8.89
N LEU A 42 -8.76 2.37 8.78
CA LEU A 42 -9.31 3.68 9.17
C LEU A 42 -10.27 4.21 8.10
N PHE A 43 -10.02 3.99 6.81
CA PHE A 43 -10.98 4.32 5.75
C PHE A 43 -12.29 3.54 5.94
N ALA A 44 -12.22 2.24 6.22
CA ALA A 44 -13.39 1.43 6.51
C ALA A 44 -14.19 1.94 7.73
N ALA A 45 -13.48 2.28 8.80
CA ALA A 45 -14.12 2.80 10.02
C ALA A 45 -14.77 4.19 9.82
N LEU A 46 -14.17 5.07 9.02
CA LEU A 46 -14.75 6.36 8.63
C LEU A 46 -16.01 6.18 7.79
N LEU A 47 -15.97 5.30 6.78
CA LEU A 47 -17.15 4.98 5.97
C LEU A 47 -18.30 4.48 6.84
N HIS A 48 -18.05 3.52 7.73
CA HIS A 48 -19.06 2.99 8.64
C HIS A 48 -19.65 4.08 9.56
N LYS A 49 -18.78 4.95 10.11
CA LYS A 49 -19.24 6.09 10.92
C LYS A 49 -20.17 6.99 10.11
N TRP A 50 -19.75 7.43 8.94
CA TRP A 50 -20.51 8.39 8.13
C TRP A 50 -21.81 7.80 7.56
N GLU A 51 -21.83 6.50 7.27
CA GLU A 51 -23.07 5.78 6.96
C GLU A 51 -24.03 5.80 8.17
N THR A 52 -23.51 5.59 9.40
CA THR A 52 -24.31 5.59 10.63
C THR A 52 -24.82 6.98 10.98
N ASP A 53 -23.97 8.00 10.81
CA ASP A 53 -24.33 9.41 11.08
C ASP A 53 -25.22 10.01 9.99
N GLY A 54 -25.37 9.33 8.85
CA GLY A 54 -26.16 9.78 7.71
C GLY A 54 -25.53 10.89 6.88
N ALA A 55 -24.27 11.27 7.16
CA ALA A 55 -23.55 12.31 6.42
C ALA A 55 -22.03 12.15 6.51
N ALA A 56 -21.34 12.34 5.39
CA ALA A 56 -19.90 12.54 5.35
C ALA A 56 -19.55 14.04 5.42
N PRO A 57 -18.37 14.41 5.98
CA PRO A 57 -17.95 15.80 6.03
C PRO A 57 -17.68 16.35 4.63
N GLN A 58 -18.04 17.61 4.41
CA GLN A 58 -17.70 18.33 3.19
C GLN A 58 -16.28 18.88 3.34
N VAL A 59 -15.32 18.30 2.65
CA VAL A 59 -13.89 18.65 2.74
C VAL A 59 -13.28 18.78 1.34
N PRO A 60 -12.35 19.73 1.12
CA PRO A 60 -11.75 19.97 -0.19
C PRO A 60 -10.63 18.98 -0.50
N LEU A 61 -10.84 17.69 -0.16
CA LEU A 61 -9.86 16.65 -0.47
C LEU A 61 -9.69 16.52 -1.99
N ARG A 62 -8.45 16.52 -2.44
CA ARG A 62 -8.06 16.28 -3.84
C ARG A 62 -7.24 15.00 -4.00
N CYS A 63 -6.76 14.44 -2.90
CA CYS A 63 -5.96 13.23 -2.91
C CYS A 63 -6.09 12.50 -1.56
N CYS A 64 -6.40 11.22 -1.62
CA CYS A 64 -6.29 10.30 -0.50
C CYS A 64 -5.28 9.22 -0.85
N THR A 65 -4.42 8.84 0.10
CA THR A 65 -3.49 7.74 -0.08
C THR A 65 -3.68 6.69 1.00
N SER A 66 -3.50 5.44 0.63
CA SER A 66 -3.51 4.30 1.54
C SER A 66 -2.24 3.50 1.39
N ALA A 67 -1.70 3.02 2.51
CA ALA A 67 -0.57 2.11 2.55
C ALA A 67 -0.52 1.37 3.90
N GLY A 68 0.35 0.37 3.99
CA GLY A 68 0.60 -0.41 5.21
C GLY A 68 -0.19 -1.71 5.29
N GLU A 69 -1.33 -1.78 4.63
CA GLU A 69 -2.18 -2.96 4.46
C GLU A 69 -2.72 -2.97 3.03
N ALA A 70 -3.16 -4.12 2.52
CA ALA A 70 -3.85 -4.17 1.23
C ALA A 70 -5.22 -3.46 1.33
N LEU A 71 -5.50 -2.54 0.42
CA LEU A 71 -6.79 -1.85 0.37
C LEU A 71 -7.86 -2.75 -0.26
N PRO A 72 -8.90 -3.19 0.49
CA PRO A 72 -10.01 -3.92 -0.09
C PRO A 72 -10.70 -3.08 -1.18
N ALA A 73 -10.94 -3.71 -2.33
CA ALA A 73 -11.51 -3.01 -3.49
C ALA A 73 -12.88 -2.37 -3.19
N GLU A 74 -13.67 -3.00 -2.33
CA GLU A 74 -14.96 -2.48 -1.89
C GLU A 74 -14.84 -1.17 -1.12
N ILE A 75 -13.88 -1.08 -0.20
CA ILE A 75 -13.61 0.14 0.57
C ILE A 75 -13.22 1.29 -0.35
N GLY A 76 -12.34 1.03 -1.32
CA GLY A 76 -11.95 2.05 -2.30
C GLY A 76 -13.14 2.55 -3.14
N ARG A 77 -14.00 1.63 -3.63
CA ARG A 77 -15.21 1.98 -4.39
C ARG A 77 -16.19 2.80 -3.55
N LYS A 78 -16.52 2.35 -2.33
CA LYS A 78 -17.41 3.09 -1.41
C LYS A 78 -16.90 4.48 -1.10
N TRP A 79 -15.59 4.60 -0.85
CA TRP A 79 -14.96 5.90 -0.61
C TRP A 79 -15.10 6.84 -1.80
N ARG A 80 -14.79 6.37 -3.01
CA ARG A 80 -14.96 7.15 -4.23
C ARG A 80 -16.40 7.58 -4.46
N ASP A 81 -17.36 6.68 -4.25
CA ASP A 81 -18.79 6.95 -4.44
C ASP A 81 -19.29 8.00 -3.44
N LEU A 82 -18.78 7.99 -2.20
CA LEU A 82 -19.16 8.94 -1.15
C LEU A 82 -18.44 10.28 -1.24
N MET A 83 -17.12 10.26 -1.50
CA MET A 83 -16.27 11.46 -1.41
C MET A 83 -15.94 12.05 -2.78
N GLY A 84 -16.27 11.38 -3.88
CA GLY A 84 -15.97 11.82 -5.25
C GLY A 84 -14.51 11.76 -5.66
N ILE A 85 -13.64 11.16 -4.84
CA ILE A 85 -12.20 11.02 -5.09
C ILE A 85 -11.71 9.61 -4.83
N ASP A 86 -10.68 9.19 -5.56
CA ASP A 86 -10.08 7.89 -5.35
C ASP A 86 -9.11 7.86 -4.16
N ILE A 87 -8.97 6.67 -3.55
CA ILE A 87 -7.85 6.36 -2.68
C ILE A 87 -6.74 5.79 -3.56
N ILE A 88 -5.59 6.43 -3.53
CA ILE A 88 -4.38 5.94 -4.21
C ILE A 88 -3.69 4.96 -3.27
N ASP A 89 -3.88 3.68 -3.54
CA ASP A 89 -3.22 2.63 -2.78
C ASP A 89 -1.81 2.38 -3.31
N GLY A 90 -0.90 2.06 -2.39
CA GLY A 90 0.47 1.74 -2.73
C GLY A 90 1.16 0.92 -1.65
N VAL A 91 2.19 0.19 -2.06
CA VAL A 91 3.02 -0.61 -1.16
C VAL A 91 4.45 -0.07 -1.12
N GLY A 92 4.98 -0.07 0.07
CA GLY A 92 6.35 0.29 0.37
C GLY A 92 6.86 -0.51 1.55
N SER A 93 8.12 -0.35 1.87
CA SER A 93 8.72 -1.00 3.03
C SER A 93 9.75 -0.10 3.71
N THR A 94 10.14 -0.50 4.91
CA THR A 94 11.24 0.17 5.65
C THR A 94 12.56 0.01 4.90
N GLU A 95 12.80 -1.12 4.27
CA GLU A 95 13.99 -1.45 3.51
C GLU A 95 14.15 -0.58 2.27
N MET A 96 13.04 -0.14 1.68
CA MET A 96 13.01 0.73 0.50
C MET A 96 12.68 2.19 0.85
N LEU A 97 12.60 2.55 2.14
CA LEU A 97 12.31 3.87 2.69
C LEU A 97 10.85 4.30 2.55
N HIS A 98 10.22 4.07 1.41
CA HIS A 98 8.84 4.47 1.14
C HIS A 98 8.17 3.58 0.05
N ILE A 99 7.16 4.13 -0.62
CA ILE A 99 6.35 3.47 -1.64
C ILE A 99 7.17 3.21 -2.91
N PHE A 100 7.10 1.99 -3.44
CA PHE A 100 7.73 1.57 -4.70
C PHE A 100 6.75 0.99 -5.74
N LEU A 101 5.54 0.56 -5.30
CA LEU A 101 4.40 0.31 -6.19
C LEU A 101 3.26 1.25 -5.79
N SER A 102 2.53 1.80 -6.76
CA SER A 102 1.39 2.67 -6.48
C SER A 102 0.39 2.70 -7.63
N ASN A 103 -0.87 2.83 -7.31
CA ASN A 103 -1.86 3.39 -8.22
C ASN A 103 -1.55 4.87 -8.48
N ARG A 104 -2.16 5.47 -9.51
CA ARG A 104 -1.93 6.87 -9.90
C ARG A 104 -3.24 7.63 -9.98
N PRO A 105 -3.22 8.96 -9.75
CA PRO A 105 -4.41 9.78 -9.96
C PRO A 105 -4.96 9.59 -11.38
N GLY A 106 -6.27 9.35 -11.50
CA GLY A 106 -6.94 9.11 -12.77
C GLY A 106 -6.71 7.73 -13.38
N ASP A 107 -5.92 6.86 -12.72
CA ASP A 107 -5.63 5.49 -13.18
C ASP A 107 -5.57 4.54 -11.97
N VAL A 108 -6.62 4.56 -11.15
CA VAL A 108 -6.76 3.68 -9.98
C VAL A 108 -7.50 2.42 -10.37
N GLN A 109 -6.90 1.27 -10.08
CA GLN A 109 -7.54 -0.02 -10.16
C GLN A 109 -7.56 -0.67 -8.77
N TYR A 110 -8.70 -0.59 -8.09
CA TYR A 110 -8.87 -1.21 -6.79
C TYR A 110 -8.66 -2.72 -6.83
N GLY A 111 -8.09 -3.27 -5.75
CA GLY A 111 -7.64 -4.66 -5.68
C GLY A 111 -6.24 -4.88 -6.26
N THR A 112 -5.54 -3.81 -6.67
CA THR A 112 -4.14 -3.87 -7.08
C THR A 112 -3.32 -2.81 -6.38
N SER A 113 -2.02 -3.07 -6.18
CA SER A 113 -1.06 -2.07 -5.71
C SER A 113 -0.52 -1.18 -6.84
N GLY A 114 -1.18 -1.20 -8.02
CA GLY A 114 -0.80 -0.38 -9.17
C GLY A 114 0.44 -0.90 -9.91
N THR A 115 1.33 0.01 -10.27
CA THR A 115 2.56 -0.24 -11.05
C THR A 115 3.78 0.31 -10.34
N ALA A 116 4.99 -0.04 -10.82
CA ALA A 116 6.22 0.51 -10.26
C ALA A 116 6.25 2.04 -10.32
N VAL A 117 6.64 2.65 -9.21
CA VAL A 117 6.88 4.10 -9.13
C VAL A 117 8.15 4.43 -9.92
N PRO A 118 8.20 5.55 -10.66
CA PRO A 118 9.40 5.94 -11.41
C PRO A 118 10.67 5.92 -10.55
N GLY A 119 11.72 5.28 -11.06
CA GLY A 119 12.99 5.09 -10.34
C GLY A 119 13.09 3.74 -9.59
N TYR A 120 12.03 2.95 -9.60
CA TYR A 120 12.03 1.57 -9.10
C TYR A 120 11.84 0.57 -10.23
N GLU A 121 12.49 -0.55 -10.08
CA GLU A 121 12.26 -1.74 -10.89
C GLU A 121 11.76 -2.86 -9.98
N VAL A 122 10.84 -3.66 -10.50
CA VAL A 122 10.24 -4.77 -9.76
C VAL A 122 10.22 -6.03 -10.61
N ARG A 123 10.42 -7.18 -9.97
CA ARG A 123 10.27 -8.50 -10.59
C ARG A 123 9.63 -9.46 -9.61
N LEU A 124 8.98 -10.48 -10.16
CA LEU A 124 8.43 -11.59 -9.39
C LEU A 124 9.27 -12.82 -9.66
N VAL A 125 9.70 -13.50 -8.61
CA VAL A 125 10.54 -14.68 -8.72
C VAL A 125 9.95 -15.88 -7.99
N ASP A 126 10.28 -17.08 -8.48
CA ASP A 126 9.98 -18.34 -7.82
C ASP A 126 10.98 -18.65 -6.69
N GLU A 127 10.90 -19.87 -6.14
CA GLU A 127 11.77 -20.35 -5.06
C GLU A 127 13.23 -20.50 -5.49
N ASP A 128 13.48 -20.72 -6.78
CA ASP A 128 14.81 -20.86 -7.38
C ASP A 128 15.40 -19.51 -7.81
N GLY A 129 14.64 -18.42 -7.67
CA GLY A 129 15.03 -17.06 -8.05
C GLY A 129 14.83 -16.76 -9.54
N ALA A 130 14.17 -17.64 -10.29
CA ALA A 130 13.82 -17.41 -11.69
C ALA A 130 12.57 -16.49 -11.79
N GLU A 131 12.56 -15.58 -12.78
CA GLU A 131 11.44 -14.69 -12.99
C GLU A 131 10.20 -15.47 -13.46
N VAL A 132 9.04 -15.24 -12.81
CA VAL A 132 7.79 -15.90 -13.14
C VAL A 132 7.04 -15.16 -14.25
N SER A 133 6.22 -15.90 -14.99
CA SER A 133 5.35 -15.33 -16.03
C SER A 133 4.19 -14.52 -15.45
N THR A 134 3.59 -13.67 -16.27
CA THR A 134 2.33 -12.98 -15.97
C THR A 134 1.24 -13.98 -15.58
N GLY A 135 0.47 -13.67 -14.54
CA GLY A 135 -0.56 -14.54 -13.99
C GLY A 135 -0.03 -15.63 -13.05
N VAL A 136 1.28 -15.62 -12.75
CA VAL A 136 1.89 -16.57 -11.80
C VAL A 136 2.33 -15.83 -10.56
N VAL A 137 1.99 -16.37 -9.39
CA VAL A 137 2.39 -15.82 -8.08
C VAL A 137 3.89 -16.03 -7.86
N GLY A 138 4.59 -14.96 -7.52
CA GLY A 138 6.01 -14.96 -7.17
C GLY A 138 6.34 -14.05 -6.00
N GLU A 139 7.52 -14.18 -5.45
CA GLU A 139 8.02 -13.23 -4.45
C GLU A 139 8.42 -11.92 -5.14
N LEU A 140 7.99 -10.79 -4.58
CA LEU A 140 8.31 -9.47 -5.09
C LEU A 140 9.71 -9.05 -4.67
N LEU A 141 10.54 -8.76 -5.65
CA LEU A 141 11.84 -8.13 -5.49
C LEU A 141 11.79 -6.72 -6.06
N VAL A 142 12.45 -5.79 -5.36
CA VAL A 142 12.49 -4.37 -5.73
C VAL A 142 13.93 -3.90 -5.84
N ARG A 143 14.22 -3.09 -6.88
CA ARG A 143 15.47 -2.37 -7.05
C ARG A 143 15.18 -0.87 -7.12
N GLY A 144 15.98 -0.06 -6.40
CA GLY A 144 15.85 1.40 -6.41
C GLY A 144 16.86 2.07 -5.50
N GLY A 145 17.14 3.34 -5.77
CA GLY A 145 18.21 4.10 -5.11
C GLY A 145 17.95 4.42 -3.61
N SER A 146 16.75 4.12 -3.10
CA SER A 146 16.41 4.34 -1.68
C SER A 146 16.59 3.08 -0.81
N ALA A 147 17.04 1.96 -1.39
CA ALA A 147 17.26 0.73 -0.64
C ALA A 147 18.22 0.96 0.54
N ALA A 148 17.89 0.41 1.71
CA ALA A 148 18.79 0.41 2.85
C ALA A 148 20.03 -0.45 2.56
N ALA A 149 21.15 -0.11 3.21
CA ALA A 149 22.39 -0.87 3.04
C ALA A 149 22.34 -2.22 3.78
N ASP A 150 21.79 -2.21 4.99
CA ASP A 150 21.76 -3.40 5.85
C ASP A 150 20.78 -3.24 7.03
N TYR A 151 20.63 -4.32 7.79
CA TYR A 151 20.04 -4.30 9.14
C TYR A 151 21.15 -4.24 10.17
N TRP A 152 21.06 -3.30 11.08
CA TRP A 152 22.03 -3.14 12.16
C TRP A 152 22.25 -4.44 12.94
N ASN A 153 23.51 -4.91 12.94
CA ASN A 153 23.94 -6.11 13.67
C ASN A 153 23.13 -7.40 13.36
N GLN A 154 22.57 -7.50 12.14
CA GLN A 154 21.78 -8.67 11.69
C GLN A 154 22.27 -9.19 10.33
N ARG A 155 23.52 -9.68 10.31
CA ARG A 155 24.21 -10.09 9.08
C ARG A 155 23.43 -11.11 8.25
N ASP A 156 22.86 -12.14 8.89
CA ASP A 156 22.17 -13.21 8.17
C ASP A 156 20.84 -12.71 7.57
N LYS A 157 20.12 -11.84 8.29
CA LYS A 157 18.92 -11.20 7.77
C LYS A 157 19.26 -10.27 6.61
N THR A 158 20.31 -9.45 6.76
CA THR A 158 20.81 -8.58 5.69
C THR A 158 21.07 -9.34 4.41
N ARG A 159 21.80 -10.46 4.49
CA ARG A 159 22.17 -11.28 3.33
C ARG A 159 20.98 -11.94 2.64
N ARG A 160 19.92 -12.28 3.40
CA ARG A 160 18.71 -12.88 2.84
C ARG A 160 17.76 -11.83 2.22
N THR A 161 17.83 -10.60 2.72
CA THR A 161 16.95 -9.51 2.26
C THR A 161 17.56 -8.73 1.10
N PHE A 162 18.85 -8.40 1.18
CA PHE A 162 19.54 -7.56 0.19
C PHE A 162 20.45 -8.43 -0.68
N GLU A 163 20.00 -8.72 -1.90
CA GLU A 163 20.71 -9.57 -2.88
C GLU A 163 21.25 -8.72 -4.04
N GLY A 164 22.49 -8.26 -3.93
CA GLY A 164 23.07 -7.36 -4.91
C GLY A 164 22.33 -6.03 -4.95
N GLU A 165 21.69 -5.71 -6.08
CA GLU A 165 20.89 -4.50 -6.24
C GLU A 165 19.39 -4.71 -5.89
N TRP A 166 18.99 -5.93 -5.55
CA TRP A 166 17.60 -6.29 -5.31
C TRP A 166 17.32 -6.47 -3.82
N THR A 167 16.17 -5.98 -3.40
CA THR A 167 15.64 -6.17 -2.05
C THR A 167 14.44 -7.12 -2.12
N ARG A 168 14.49 -8.23 -1.38
CA ARG A 168 13.35 -9.12 -1.17
C ARG A 168 12.37 -8.46 -0.22
N THR A 169 11.12 -8.32 -0.64
CA THR A 169 10.09 -7.71 0.21
C THR A 169 9.48 -8.69 1.21
N GLY A 170 9.56 -9.98 0.91
CA GLY A 170 8.86 -11.04 1.63
C GLY A 170 7.35 -11.07 1.33
N ASP A 171 6.91 -10.36 0.31
CA ASP A 171 5.53 -10.35 -0.16
C ASP A 171 5.38 -11.16 -1.44
N LYS A 172 4.27 -11.87 -1.58
CA LYS A 172 3.88 -12.58 -2.80
C LYS A 172 2.91 -11.73 -3.60
N TYR A 173 3.15 -11.67 -4.88
CA TYR A 173 2.35 -10.91 -5.84
C TYR A 173 2.11 -11.70 -7.12
N GLU A 174 1.02 -11.37 -7.79
CA GLU A 174 0.75 -11.73 -9.18
C GLU A 174 0.85 -10.48 -10.06
N ARG A 175 1.45 -10.59 -11.24
CA ARG A 175 1.43 -9.53 -12.25
C ARG A 175 0.34 -9.80 -13.26
N THR A 176 -0.61 -8.89 -13.41
CA THR A 176 -1.68 -8.99 -14.39
C THR A 176 -1.18 -8.71 -15.81
N ALA A 177 -1.98 -9.09 -16.83
CA ALA A 177 -1.70 -8.76 -18.24
C ALA A 177 -1.58 -7.25 -18.50
N ALA A 178 -2.23 -6.42 -17.69
CA ALA A 178 -2.12 -4.96 -17.73
C ALA A 178 -0.87 -4.41 -17.01
N GLY A 179 0.01 -5.28 -16.47
CA GLY A 179 1.23 -4.89 -15.77
C GLY A 179 1.01 -4.38 -14.34
N ARG A 180 -0.18 -4.59 -13.76
CA ARG A 180 -0.48 -4.24 -12.37
C ARG A 180 -0.18 -5.40 -11.45
N PHE A 181 0.07 -5.09 -10.18
CA PHE A 181 0.47 -6.05 -9.16
C PHE A 181 -0.67 -6.27 -8.16
N ILE A 182 -1.08 -7.54 -8.00
CA ILE A 182 -2.09 -7.99 -7.04
C ILE A 182 -1.36 -8.62 -5.87
N TYR A 183 -1.64 -8.15 -4.66
CA TYR A 183 -1.09 -8.72 -3.44
C TYR A 183 -1.71 -10.08 -3.15
N CYS A 184 -0.88 -11.10 -2.90
CA CYS A 184 -1.30 -12.48 -2.63
C CYS A 184 -0.97 -12.95 -1.21
N GLY A 185 -0.29 -12.13 -0.40
CA GLY A 185 0.06 -12.47 0.98
C GLY A 185 1.55 -12.34 1.28
N ARG A 186 1.94 -12.68 2.51
CA ARG A 186 3.34 -12.76 2.94
C ARG A 186 3.94 -14.11 2.59
N THR A 187 5.21 -14.12 2.23
CA THR A 187 5.95 -15.37 1.96
C THR A 187 5.92 -16.31 3.17
N ASP A 188 6.01 -15.76 4.39
CA ASP A 188 6.04 -16.53 5.63
C ASP A 188 4.65 -17.06 6.05
N ASP A 189 3.56 -16.48 5.56
CA ASP A 189 2.18 -16.83 5.92
C ASP A 189 1.55 -17.78 4.90
N MET A 190 2.08 -17.84 3.68
CA MET A 190 1.54 -18.72 2.64
C MET A 190 1.96 -20.17 2.86
N PHE A 191 1.04 -21.09 2.56
CA PHE A 191 1.31 -22.53 2.61
C PHE A 191 0.86 -23.22 1.31
N LYS A 192 1.49 -24.35 1.00
CA LYS A 192 1.15 -25.15 -0.20
C LYS A 192 0.13 -26.23 0.16
N VAL A 193 -0.98 -26.28 -0.58
CA VAL A 193 -1.94 -27.38 -0.54
C VAL A 193 -1.94 -28.06 -1.90
N SER A 194 -1.53 -29.31 -1.94
CA SER A 194 -1.44 -30.10 -3.20
C SER A 194 -0.64 -29.39 -4.32
N GLY A 195 0.41 -28.65 -3.94
CA GLY A 195 1.27 -27.92 -4.89
C GLY A 195 0.77 -26.53 -5.28
N ILE A 196 -0.40 -26.10 -4.82
CA ILE A 196 -0.97 -24.77 -5.05
C ILE A 196 -0.69 -23.92 -3.83
N TRP A 197 -0.19 -22.70 -4.05
CA TRP A 197 -0.07 -21.70 -2.99
C TRP A 197 -1.43 -21.25 -2.53
N VAL A 198 -1.66 -21.28 -1.23
CA VAL A 198 -2.89 -20.82 -0.57
C VAL A 198 -2.51 -19.70 0.38
N SER A 199 -3.18 -18.57 0.22
CA SER A 199 -3.03 -17.42 1.09
C SER A 199 -4.14 -17.40 2.14
N PRO A 200 -3.83 -17.31 3.45
CA PRO A 200 -4.84 -17.01 4.46
C PRO A 200 -5.65 -15.75 4.12
N PHE A 201 -4.98 -14.75 3.55
CA PHE A 201 -5.60 -13.49 3.11
C PHE A 201 -6.72 -13.69 2.08
N GLU A 202 -6.57 -14.63 1.13
CA GLU A 202 -7.62 -14.96 0.14
C GLU A 202 -8.81 -15.70 0.75
N ILE A 203 -8.58 -16.42 1.86
CA ILE A 203 -9.65 -17.17 2.55
C ILE A 203 -10.46 -16.27 3.48
N GLU A 204 -9.85 -15.19 3.99
CA GLU A 204 -10.43 -14.27 4.97
C GLU A 204 -11.19 -13.08 4.34
N GLN A 205 -11.15 -12.92 3.01
CA GLN A 205 -11.92 -11.93 2.26
C GLN A 205 -13.34 -12.43 1.94
#